data_a908f6c03848f1428fb44234c923a369
#
_entry.id   a908f6c03848f1428fb44234c923a369
#
_cell.length_a   1.000
_cell.length_b   1.000
_cell.length_c   1.000
_cell.angle_alpha   90.00
_cell.angle_beta   90.00
_cell.angle_gamma   90.00
#
_symmetry.space_group_name_H-M   'P 1'
#
loop_
_entity.id
_entity.type
_entity.pdbx_description
1 polymer ?
#
loop_
_entity_poly.entity_id
_entity_poly.type
_entity_poly.pdbx_seq_one_letter_code
_entity_poly.pdbx_strand_id
1 'polypeptide(L)'
;MEWIVMECVETADCELEVSAAFVGEDVLICLKGGEKPHLGCVVQTEPRVSLTGDGSVSATSSVLNFPGHKDEVICRWMAEKVSKELGKRVVCT
;
A
#
# COMPACT_ATOMS: atom_id res chain seq x y z
N MET A 1 -12.27 -11.91 -6.84
CA MET A 1 -11.18 -11.52 -5.90
C MET A 1 -11.71 -11.62 -4.48
N GLU A 2 -10.98 -12.29 -3.63
CA GLU A 2 -11.34 -12.44 -2.22
C GLU A 2 -10.47 -11.53 -1.36
N TRP A 3 -11.11 -10.73 -0.50
CA TRP A 3 -10.37 -9.93 0.48
C TRP A 3 -9.94 -10.82 1.63
N ILE A 4 -8.64 -10.91 1.88
CA ILE A 4 -8.07 -11.76 2.93
C ILE A 4 -7.87 -11.06 4.26
N VAL A 5 -7.82 -9.71 4.24
CA VAL A 5 -7.69 -8.89 5.45
C VAL A 5 -8.64 -7.72 5.31
N MET A 6 -9.43 -7.47 6.35
CA MET A 6 -10.27 -6.29 6.45
C MET A 6 -10.19 -5.78 7.88
N GLU A 7 -9.63 -4.60 8.06
CA GLU A 7 -9.46 -3.99 9.37
C GLU A 7 -10.00 -2.57 9.35
N CYS A 8 -10.66 -2.18 10.43
CA CYS A 8 -11.12 -0.81 10.61
C CYS A 8 -10.39 -0.20 11.81
N VAL A 9 -9.86 1.00 11.62
CA VAL A 9 -9.23 1.77 12.68
C VAL A 9 -9.99 3.08 12.82
N GLU A 10 -10.53 3.33 13.99
CA GLU A 10 -11.21 4.58 14.28
C GLU A 10 -10.28 5.51 15.05
N THR A 11 -10.19 6.75 14.59
CA THR A 11 -9.48 7.80 15.28
C THR A 11 -10.48 8.88 15.67
N ALA A 12 -10.04 9.89 16.45
CA ALA A 12 -10.91 10.97 16.86
C ALA A 12 -11.50 11.75 15.67
N ASP A 13 -10.79 11.77 14.54
CA ASP A 13 -11.15 12.60 13.39
C ASP A 13 -11.63 11.81 12.17
N CYS A 14 -11.35 10.52 12.08
CA CYS A 14 -11.72 9.73 10.91
C CYS A 14 -11.74 8.24 11.20
N GLU A 15 -12.38 7.51 10.31
CA GLU A 15 -12.37 6.05 10.29
C GLU A 15 -11.50 5.61 9.11
N LEU A 16 -10.59 4.69 9.34
CA LEU A 16 -9.74 4.14 8.29
C LEU A 16 -10.00 2.64 8.16
N GLU A 17 -10.33 2.22 6.96
CA GLU A 17 -10.53 0.82 6.62
C GLU A 17 -9.37 0.35 5.74
N VAL A 18 -8.78 -0.79 6.08
CA VAL A 18 -7.71 -1.41 5.30
C VAL A 18 -8.19 -2.76 4.82
N SER A 19 -8.12 -2.97 3.52
CA SER A 19 -8.46 -4.25 2.90
C SER A 19 -7.28 -4.74 2.07
N ALA A 20 -7.02 -6.04 2.07
CA ALA A 20 -5.95 -6.62 1.27
C ALA A 20 -6.41 -7.92 0.63
N ALA A 21 -5.93 -8.18 -0.56
CA ALA A 21 -6.22 -9.39 -1.31
C ALA A 21 -5.02 -9.82 -2.13
N PHE A 22 -4.90 -11.12 -2.41
CA PHE A 22 -3.93 -11.61 -3.35
C PHE A 22 -4.51 -11.57 -4.77
N VAL A 23 -3.68 -11.15 -5.72
CA VAL A 23 -3.96 -11.26 -7.15
C VAL A 23 -2.85 -12.13 -7.70
N GLY A 24 -3.10 -13.44 -7.78
CA GLY A 24 -2.03 -14.40 -8.02
C GLY A 24 -1.01 -14.34 -6.88
N GLU A 25 0.25 -14.06 -7.22
CA GLU A 25 1.32 -13.89 -6.23
C GLU A 25 1.51 -12.45 -5.78
N ASP A 26 0.78 -11.51 -6.38
CA ASP A 26 0.87 -10.10 -6.04
C ASP A 26 -0.17 -9.73 -4.98
N VAL A 27 0.01 -8.57 -4.34
CA VAL A 27 -0.87 -8.11 -3.27
C VAL A 27 -1.51 -6.78 -3.65
N LEU A 28 -2.82 -6.69 -3.46
CA LEU A 28 -3.56 -5.45 -3.60
C LEU A 28 -4.02 -5.00 -2.23
N ILE A 29 -3.69 -3.74 -1.86
CA ILE A 29 -4.11 -3.13 -0.61
C ILE A 29 -4.99 -1.93 -0.94
N CYS A 30 -6.12 -1.83 -0.27
CA CYS A 30 -7.03 -0.70 -0.41
C CYS A 30 -7.18 -0.01 0.94
N LEU A 31 -6.83 1.26 1.01
CA LEU A 31 -7.01 2.11 2.18
C LEU A 31 -8.19 3.04 1.91
N LYS A 32 -9.15 3.06 2.81
CA LYS A 32 -10.36 3.84 2.63
C LYS A 32 -10.69 4.56 3.92
N GLY A 33 -10.94 5.87 3.83
CA GLY A 33 -11.25 6.65 5.01
C GLY A 33 -11.57 8.10 4.70
N GLY A 34 -11.72 8.90 5.77
CA GLY A 34 -12.08 10.30 5.67
C GLY A 34 -13.59 10.51 5.56
N GLU A 35 -14.00 11.75 5.32
CA GLU A 35 -15.41 12.10 5.21
C GLU A 35 -16.09 11.49 3.98
N LYS A 36 -15.36 11.44 2.87
CA LYS A 36 -15.83 10.86 1.62
C LYS A 36 -14.78 9.91 1.08
N PRO A 37 -14.98 8.61 1.17
CA PRO A 37 -14.04 7.65 0.60
C PRO A 37 -13.88 7.88 -0.91
N HIS A 38 -12.63 7.87 -1.36
CA HIS A 38 -12.30 8.09 -2.77
C HIS A 38 -10.91 7.56 -3.05
N LEU A 39 -10.56 7.43 -4.32
CA LEU A 39 -9.21 7.05 -4.72
C LEU A 39 -8.36 8.31 -4.82
N GLY A 40 -7.33 8.42 -4.00
CA GLY A 40 -6.44 9.58 -3.99
C GLY A 40 -5.11 9.33 -4.68
N CYS A 41 -4.56 8.15 -4.52
CA CYS A 41 -3.29 7.77 -5.14
C CYS A 41 -3.24 6.29 -5.42
N VAL A 42 -2.31 5.88 -6.28
CA VAL A 42 -1.99 4.48 -6.53
C VAL A 42 -0.48 4.34 -6.43
N VAL A 43 -0.01 3.44 -5.58
CA VAL A 43 1.41 3.16 -5.42
C VAL A 43 1.67 1.73 -5.82
N GLN A 44 2.56 1.54 -6.80
CA GLN A 44 3.06 0.22 -7.19
C GLN A 44 4.43 0.04 -6.58
N THR A 45 4.65 -1.06 -5.89
CA THR A 45 5.92 -1.34 -5.25
C THR A 45 6.41 -2.72 -5.64
N GLU A 46 7.69 -2.80 -5.95
CA GLU A 46 8.34 -4.06 -6.31
C GLU A 46 9.53 -4.28 -5.39
N PRO A 47 9.69 -5.49 -4.78
CA PRO A 47 10.84 -5.77 -3.95
C PRO A 47 12.08 -5.93 -4.82
N ARG A 48 13.23 -5.54 -4.29
CA ARG A 48 14.51 -5.69 -4.98
C ARG A 48 15.60 -5.97 -3.97
N VAL A 49 16.69 -6.58 -4.44
CA VAL A 49 17.88 -6.75 -3.62
C VAL A 49 18.52 -5.37 -3.40
N SER A 50 18.91 -5.09 -2.15
CA SER A 50 19.53 -3.82 -1.81
C SER A 50 20.84 -3.62 -2.57
N LEU A 51 21.07 -2.38 -3.03
CA LEU A 51 22.30 -2.01 -3.72
C LEU A 51 23.51 -1.92 -2.79
N THR A 52 23.31 -2.00 -1.48
CA THR A 52 24.41 -1.96 -0.52
C THR A 52 25.18 -3.26 -0.44
N GLY A 53 24.69 -4.32 -1.06
CA GLY A 53 25.38 -5.61 -1.11
C GLY A 53 25.34 -6.41 0.18
N ASP A 54 24.52 -6.01 1.14
CA ASP A 54 24.40 -6.70 2.43
C ASP A 54 23.34 -7.82 2.42
N GLY A 55 22.72 -8.08 1.28
CA GLY A 55 21.68 -9.11 1.15
C GLY A 55 20.31 -8.69 1.63
N SER A 56 20.14 -7.45 2.09
CA SER A 56 18.85 -6.97 2.53
C SER A 56 17.88 -6.76 1.36
N VAL A 57 16.59 -6.81 1.65
CA VAL A 57 15.54 -6.55 0.65
C VAL A 57 15.11 -5.10 0.77
N SER A 58 15.07 -4.41 -0.35
CA SER A 58 14.56 -3.05 -0.47
C SER A 58 13.33 -3.05 -1.37
N ALA A 59 12.77 -1.88 -1.62
CA ALA A 59 11.60 -1.75 -2.49
C ALA A 59 11.73 -0.50 -3.36
N THR A 60 11.20 -0.60 -4.58
CA THR A 60 11.13 0.52 -5.52
C THR A 60 9.67 0.80 -5.81
N SER A 61 9.27 2.06 -5.68
CA SER A 61 7.87 2.47 -5.85
C SER A 61 7.69 3.40 -7.04
N SER A 62 6.55 3.22 -7.73
CA SER A 62 6.02 4.16 -8.71
C SER A 62 4.70 4.69 -8.19
N VAL A 63 4.47 5.99 -8.34
CA VAL A 63 3.33 6.64 -7.72
C VAL A 63 2.52 7.41 -8.77
N LEU A 64 1.19 7.25 -8.70
CA LEU A 64 0.23 8.03 -9.47
C LEU A 64 -0.72 8.71 -8.49
N ASN A 65 -0.75 10.04 -8.49
CA ASN A 65 -1.64 10.81 -7.62
C ASN A 65 -2.71 11.53 -8.41
N PHE A 66 -3.92 11.53 -7.88
CA PHE A 66 -4.92 12.48 -8.35
C PHE A 66 -4.58 13.86 -7.79
N PRO A 67 -4.82 14.93 -8.54
CA PRO A 67 -4.49 16.29 -8.08
C PRO A 67 -5.16 16.63 -6.75
N GLY A 68 -4.42 17.30 -5.87
CA GLY A 68 -4.94 17.78 -4.59
C GLY A 68 -4.95 16.78 -3.46
N HIS A 69 -4.44 15.57 -3.65
CA HIS A 69 -4.44 14.52 -2.62
C HIS A 69 -3.07 14.37 -1.99
N LYS A 70 -3.07 14.07 -0.68
CA LYS A 70 -1.85 13.96 0.12
C LYS A 70 -1.66 12.57 0.72
N ASP A 71 -2.36 11.57 0.18
CA ASP A 71 -2.39 10.22 0.75
C ASP A 71 -1.18 9.37 0.35
N GLU A 72 -0.33 9.88 -0.53
CA GLU A 72 0.82 9.17 -1.06
C GLU A 72 1.73 8.61 0.04
N VAL A 73 1.97 9.38 1.10
CA VAL A 73 2.90 8.98 2.16
C VAL A 73 2.44 7.68 2.83
N ILE A 74 1.16 7.59 3.15
CA ILE A 74 0.60 6.41 3.81
C ILE A 74 0.60 5.21 2.86
N CYS A 75 0.15 5.41 1.63
CA CYS A 75 0.12 4.34 0.63
C CYS A 75 1.52 3.83 0.32
N ARG A 76 2.48 4.71 0.15
CA ARG A 76 3.87 4.32 -0.12
C ARG A 76 4.46 3.55 1.06
N TRP A 77 4.27 4.05 2.27
CA TRP A 77 4.77 3.38 3.48
C TRP A 77 4.21 1.97 3.59
N MET A 78 2.91 1.82 3.43
CA MET A 78 2.24 0.53 3.52
C MET A 78 2.71 -0.43 2.42
N ALA A 79 2.75 0.06 1.17
CA ALA A 79 3.17 -0.76 0.05
C ALA A 79 4.62 -1.23 0.19
N GLU A 80 5.51 -0.34 0.56
CA GLU A 80 6.92 -0.69 0.72
C GLU A 80 7.15 -1.65 1.88
N LYS A 81 6.48 -1.44 3.01
CA LYS A 81 6.59 -2.33 4.16
C LYS A 81 6.12 -3.74 3.83
N VAL A 82 4.95 -3.88 3.23
CA VAL A 82 4.39 -5.18 2.87
C VAL A 82 5.25 -5.86 1.80
N SER A 83 5.69 -5.11 0.79
CA SER A 83 6.52 -5.66 -0.27
C SER A 83 7.84 -6.20 0.27
N LYS A 84 8.50 -5.47 1.18
CA LYS A 84 9.74 -5.92 1.77
C LYS A 84 9.56 -7.17 2.65
N GLU A 85 8.49 -7.20 3.44
CA GLU A 85 8.25 -8.32 4.35
C GLU A 85 7.80 -9.59 3.63
N LEU A 86 7.00 -9.48 2.58
CA LEU A 86 6.48 -10.63 1.85
C LEU A 86 7.32 -11.01 0.63
N GLY A 87 8.19 -10.12 0.16
CA GLY A 87 8.94 -10.36 -1.07
C GLY A 87 8.05 -10.39 -2.30
N LYS A 88 6.97 -9.62 -2.31
CA LYS A 88 5.96 -9.63 -3.37
C LYS A 88 5.72 -8.23 -3.91
N ARG A 89 5.23 -8.15 -5.16
CA ARG A 89 4.77 -6.89 -5.72
C ARG A 89 3.48 -6.48 -5.02
N VAL A 90 3.35 -5.19 -4.73
CA VAL A 90 2.20 -4.64 -4.01
C VAL A 90 1.66 -3.42 -4.74
N VAL A 91 0.34 -3.35 -4.87
CA VAL A 91 -0.36 -2.14 -5.28
C VAL A 91 -1.19 -1.67 -4.09
N CYS A 92 -1.00 -0.42 -3.69
CA CYS A 92 -1.75 0.20 -2.59
C CYS A 92 -2.48 1.44 -3.11
N THR A 93 -3.75 1.54 -2.79
CA THR A 93 -4.57 2.69 -3.19
C THR A 93 -5.41 3.20 -2.03
#